data_5a89a492dfd87bf5a9acc9277179f692
#
_entry.id   5a89a492dfd87bf5a9acc9277179f692
#
_cell.length_a   1.000
_cell.length_b   1.000
_cell.length_c   1.000
_cell.angle_alpha   90.00
_cell.angle_beta   90.00
_cell.angle_gamma   90.00
#
_symmetry.space_group_name_H-M   'P 1'
#
loop_
_entity.id
_entity.type
_entity.pdbx_description
1 polymer ?
#
loop_
_entity_poly.entity_id
_entity_poly.type
_entity_poly.pdbx_seq_one_letter_code
_entity_poly.pdbx_strand_id
1 'polypeptide(L)'
;IAIAGSHGKTSTTSIIASIFNAANLSPTYVVGGQVLSVGRSSNLGDGDYIIVEADESDGSFLHLQPDISVITNIDNDHLSFYELNQEKLNQSFVSFAENLPFYGYILLNLDDSNIRKISKDIHRRQITFGFHSKNRFQITDVKLEHGLQNFQLIDHANKKHYKFSTNLSGRHNLYNVTAAICVAIEENISVKDIAKGLAGFRGVGRRFELSEIYFSKHPHVLIDDYGHHPAEILSTVLAAKEKFPRQKICMIFEPHRFTRTQQLFDDFKKVLSRVDFLLLLDIYPASEKPIKGISSKKLASEIFKKNKNVYYIGKKDPMNWLHENHQDFSILITQGAGTISKLNKKIKKKWQ
;
A
#
# COMPACT_ATOMS: atom_id res chain seq x y z
N ILE A 1 3.73 17.57 8.34
CA ILE A 1 4.35 16.35 7.79
C ILE A 1 3.58 15.93 6.56
N ALA A 2 4.23 15.85 5.39
CA ALA A 2 3.60 15.44 4.14
C ALA A 2 4.20 14.14 3.60
N ILE A 3 3.34 13.18 3.24
CA ILE A 3 3.75 11.85 2.79
C ILE A 3 3.39 11.67 1.32
N ALA A 4 4.40 11.67 0.45
CA ALA A 4 4.29 11.48 -0.99
C ALA A 4 4.81 10.10 -1.43
N GLY A 5 4.55 9.76 -2.69
CA GLY A 5 5.01 8.54 -3.34
C GLY A 5 3.89 7.78 -4.02
N SER A 6 4.22 6.97 -5.01
CA SER A 6 3.23 6.25 -5.81
C SER A 6 2.38 5.29 -4.97
N HIS A 7 3.00 4.58 -4.02
CA HIS A 7 2.32 3.61 -3.15
C HIS A 7 2.68 3.81 -1.69
N GLY A 8 1.78 3.40 -0.78
CA GLY A 8 2.02 3.40 0.67
C GLY A 8 1.74 4.71 1.40
N LYS A 9 1.36 5.79 0.72
CA LYS A 9 1.00 7.10 1.32
C LYS A 9 0.04 6.94 2.50
N THR A 10 -1.14 6.39 2.26
CA THR A 10 -2.22 6.22 3.25
C THR A 10 -1.76 5.42 4.46
N SER A 11 -1.06 4.30 4.24
CA SER A 11 -0.56 3.46 5.33
C SER A 11 0.47 4.20 6.17
N THR A 12 1.46 4.84 5.54
CA THR A 12 2.52 5.58 6.24
C THR A 12 1.95 6.75 7.05
N THR A 13 1.07 7.57 6.46
CA THR A 13 0.38 8.68 7.13
C THR A 13 -0.39 8.19 8.36
N SER A 14 -1.13 7.08 8.21
CA SER A 14 -1.92 6.51 9.29
C SER A 14 -1.06 5.93 10.42
N ILE A 15 0.08 5.32 10.10
CA ILE A 15 1.02 4.78 11.11
C ILE A 15 1.68 5.93 11.87
N ILE A 16 2.11 7.00 11.19
CA ILE A 16 2.66 8.20 11.84
C ILE A 16 1.62 8.77 12.80
N ALA A 17 0.38 8.97 12.34
CA ALA A 17 -0.71 9.47 13.19
C ALA A 17 -0.97 8.58 14.42
N SER A 18 -0.90 7.24 14.26
CA SER A 18 -1.04 6.29 15.37
C SER A 18 0.08 6.43 16.40
N ILE A 19 1.33 6.57 15.97
CA ILE A 19 2.50 6.75 16.84
C ILE A 19 2.41 8.09 17.58
N PHE A 20 2.09 9.18 16.88
CA PHE A 20 1.96 10.52 17.47
C PHE A 20 0.83 10.59 18.48
N ASN A 21 -0.31 9.93 18.22
CA ASN A 21 -1.38 9.78 19.21
C ASN A 21 -0.94 8.97 20.44
N ALA A 22 -0.18 7.90 20.25
CA ALA A 22 0.33 7.09 21.36
C ALA A 22 1.34 7.86 22.25
N ALA A 23 2.04 8.85 21.66
CA ALA A 23 2.91 9.78 22.33
C ALA A 23 2.17 10.99 22.94
N ASN A 24 0.83 11.02 22.89
CA ASN A 24 -0.03 12.12 23.36
C ASN A 24 0.23 13.48 22.66
N LEU A 25 0.69 13.45 21.40
CA LEU A 25 0.92 14.67 20.61
C LEU A 25 -0.35 15.17 19.89
N SER A 26 -1.47 14.46 19.99
CA SER A 26 -2.79 14.85 19.46
C SER A 26 -2.75 15.48 18.05
N PRO A 27 -2.20 14.80 17.02
CA PRO A 27 -2.03 15.41 15.70
C PRO A 27 -3.36 15.58 14.97
N THR A 28 -3.48 16.65 14.18
CA THR A 28 -4.45 16.68 13.08
C THR A 28 -3.95 15.79 11.95
N TYR A 29 -4.83 14.95 11.36
CA TYR A 29 -4.46 14.16 10.20
C TYR A 29 -5.58 14.02 9.17
N VAL A 30 -5.18 13.90 7.90
CA VAL A 30 -6.08 13.60 6.78
C VAL A 30 -5.46 12.48 5.95
N VAL A 31 -6.20 11.39 5.78
CA VAL A 31 -5.75 10.20 5.06
C VAL A 31 -6.78 9.76 4.02
N GLY A 32 -6.33 9.22 2.89
CA GLY A 32 -7.20 8.75 1.80
C GLY A 32 -7.99 7.47 2.09
N GLY A 33 -7.91 6.92 3.31
CA GLY A 33 -8.60 5.70 3.73
C GLY A 33 -9.09 5.78 5.18
N GLN A 34 -9.93 4.85 5.59
CA GLN A 34 -10.41 4.77 6.96
C GLN A 34 -9.37 4.07 7.85
N VAL A 35 -8.86 4.74 8.87
CA VAL A 35 -7.97 4.14 9.89
C VAL A 35 -8.81 3.23 10.79
N LEU A 36 -8.56 1.91 10.73
CA LEU A 36 -9.43 0.90 11.36
C LEU A 36 -9.45 1.00 12.89
N SER A 37 -8.36 1.46 13.52
CA SER A 37 -8.28 1.63 14.97
C SER A 37 -9.19 2.72 15.52
N VAL A 38 -9.54 3.73 14.71
CA VAL A 38 -10.38 4.88 15.11
C VAL A 38 -11.66 5.03 14.27
N GLY A 39 -11.79 4.25 13.19
CA GLY A 39 -12.98 4.26 12.32
C GLY A 39 -13.16 5.55 11.50
N ARG A 40 -12.12 6.37 11.33
CA ARG A 40 -12.17 7.69 10.68
C ARG A 40 -11.04 7.84 9.66
N SER A 41 -11.26 8.70 8.65
CA SER A 41 -10.24 9.10 7.66
C SER A 41 -9.57 10.44 7.99
N SER A 42 -10.07 11.15 8.98
CA SER A 42 -9.49 12.43 9.42
C SER A 42 -9.75 12.64 10.90
N ASN A 43 -8.91 13.44 11.52
CA ASN A 43 -9.07 13.87 12.90
C ASN A 43 -8.54 15.29 13.04
N LEU A 44 -9.27 16.12 13.72
CA LEU A 44 -8.78 17.41 14.20
C LEU A 44 -8.18 17.17 15.58
N GLY A 45 -6.88 17.40 15.72
CA GLY A 45 -6.14 17.31 16.97
C GLY A 45 -5.87 18.70 17.56
N ASP A 46 -5.47 18.72 18.82
CA ASP A 46 -5.13 19.96 19.55
C ASP A 46 -3.60 20.18 19.58
N GLY A 47 -2.81 19.28 18.97
CA GLY A 47 -1.35 19.37 18.95
C GLY A 47 -0.79 20.14 17.77
N ASP A 48 0.53 20.32 17.76
CA ASP A 48 1.25 21.18 16.81
C ASP A 48 1.47 20.51 15.42
N TYR A 49 1.08 19.24 15.26
CA TYR A 49 1.35 18.49 14.03
C TYR A 49 0.12 18.34 13.14
N ILE A 50 0.32 18.59 11.84
CA ILE A 50 -0.61 18.21 10.78
C ILE A 50 0.07 17.14 9.92
N ILE A 51 -0.56 15.97 9.75
CA ILE A 51 -0.04 14.84 8.99
C ILE A 51 -0.97 14.57 7.81
N VAL A 52 -0.47 14.72 6.58
CA VAL A 52 -1.29 14.66 5.38
C VAL A 52 -0.67 13.77 4.30
N GLU A 53 -1.52 13.18 3.48
CA GLU A 53 -1.09 12.59 2.21
C GLU A 53 -0.85 13.69 1.18
N ALA A 54 0.25 13.59 0.46
CA ALA A 54 0.64 14.48 -0.62
C ALA A 54 0.48 13.72 -1.94
N ASP A 55 -0.60 14.01 -2.69
CA ASP A 55 -0.95 13.26 -3.90
C ASP A 55 -0.23 13.83 -5.13
N GLU A 56 0.57 12.99 -5.78
CA GLU A 56 1.30 13.32 -6.99
C GLU A 56 0.44 13.20 -8.26
N SER A 57 -0.72 12.55 -8.18
CA SER A 57 -1.50 12.14 -9.37
C SER A 57 -2.01 13.30 -10.22
N ASP A 58 -2.19 14.48 -9.64
CA ASP A 58 -2.64 15.72 -10.26
C ASP A 58 -1.69 16.90 -10.02
N GLY A 59 -0.51 16.63 -9.42
CA GLY A 59 0.48 17.67 -9.09
C GLY A 59 0.11 18.52 -7.89
N SER A 60 -1.00 18.27 -7.20
CA SER A 60 -1.45 19.09 -6.05
C SER A 60 -0.45 19.10 -4.89
N PHE A 61 0.35 18.04 -4.73
CA PHE A 61 1.39 17.96 -3.71
C PHE A 61 2.45 19.07 -3.81
N LEU A 62 2.65 19.67 -4.99
CA LEU A 62 3.59 20.78 -5.20
C LEU A 62 3.16 22.09 -4.51
N HIS A 63 1.90 22.19 -4.10
CA HIS A 63 1.39 23.36 -3.38
C HIS A 63 1.54 23.28 -1.86
N LEU A 64 1.99 22.11 -1.36
CA LEU A 64 2.25 21.92 0.06
C LEU A 64 3.61 22.53 0.44
N GLN A 65 3.68 23.09 1.64
CA GLN A 65 4.91 23.62 2.26
C GLN A 65 5.13 22.91 3.61
N PRO A 66 5.56 21.64 3.58
CA PRO A 66 5.78 20.87 4.80
C PRO A 66 7.12 21.22 5.46
N ASP A 67 7.21 21.02 6.78
CA ASP A 67 8.49 21.02 7.50
C ASP A 67 9.20 19.64 7.41
N ILE A 68 8.40 18.60 7.24
CA ILE A 68 8.86 17.20 7.13
C ILE A 68 8.18 16.55 5.94
N SER A 69 8.98 15.96 5.06
CA SER A 69 8.47 15.20 3.91
C SER A 69 8.95 13.76 3.95
N VAL A 70 8.11 12.86 3.43
CA VAL A 70 8.46 11.44 3.22
C VAL A 70 8.18 11.12 1.76
N ILE A 71 9.13 10.50 1.05
CA ILE A 71 8.88 9.85 -0.24
C ILE A 71 9.04 8.35 -0.06
N THR A 72 7.95 7.61 -0.20
CA THR A 72 7.90 6.16 0.04
C THR A 72 8.50 5.36 -1.11
N ASN A 73 8.13 5.69 -2.34
CA ASN A 73 8.60 5.09 -3.60
C ASN A 73 8.16 5.95 -4.79
N ILE A 74 8.76 5.75 -5.94
CA ILE A 74 8.38 6.39 -7.22
C ILE A 74 8.24 5.30 -8.28
N ASP A 75 7.03 5.04 -8.74
CA ASP A 75 6.69 4.04 -9.75
C ASP A 75 6.04 4.71 -10.97
N ASN A 76 5.88 3.96 -12.05
CA ASN A 76 5.24 4.38 -13.30
C ASN A 76 3.71 4.44 -13.17
N ASP A 77 3.20 5.02 -12.10
CA ASP A 77 1.77 5.30 -11.95
C ASP A 77 1.48 6.78 -12.22
N HIS A 78 0.25 7.09 -12.63
CA HIS A 78 -0.20 8.46 -12.92
C HIS A 78 0.59 9.22 -14.01
N LEU A 79 1.39 8.54 -14.84
CA LEU A 79 2.21 9.15 -15.90
C LEU A 79 1.40 9.97 -16.92
N SER A 80 0.09 9.73 -17.04
CA SER A 80 -0.77 10.51 -17.94
C SER A 80 -0.80 12.00 -17.60
N PHE A 81 -0.69 12.37 -16.33
CA PHE A 81 -0.56 13.76 -15.88
C PHE A 81 0.80 14.35 -16.25
N TYR A 82 1.84 13.53 -16.25
CA TYR A 82 3.22 13.91 -16.57
C TYR A 82 3.59 13.66 -18.04
N GLU A 83 2.61 13.72 -18.95
CA GLU A 83 2.80 13.53 -20.40
C GLU A 83 3.48 12.20 -20.76
N LEU A 84 3.21 11.15 -20.00
CA LEU A 84 3.85 9.82 -20.09
C LEU A 84 5.38 9.86 -19.92
N ASN A 85 5.91 10.87 -19.25
CA ASN A 85 7.33 11.10 -19.07
C ASN A 85 7.76 10.89 -17.61
N GLN A 86 8.54 9.83 -17.37
CA GLN A 86 9.07 9.48 -16.05
C GLN A 86 9.97 10.58 -15.47
N GLU A 87 10.71 11.28 -16.32
CA GLU A 87 11.62 12.34 -15.86
C GLU A 87 10.83 13.55 -15.33
N LYS A 88 9.70 13.89 -15.96
CA LYS A 88 8.79 14.93 -15.45
C LYS A 88 8.23 14.55 -14.08
N LEU A 89 7.84 13.30 -13.89
CA LEU A 89 7.41 12.79 -12.58
C LEU A 89 8.55 12.88 -11.56
N ASN A 90 9.75 12.43 -11.91
CA ASN A 90 10.92 12.49 -11.04
C ASN A 90 11.23 13.94 -10.63
N GLN A 91 11.22 14.87 -11.60
CA GLN A 91 11.46 16.30 -11.34
C GLN A 91 10.40 16.92 -10.44
N SER A 92 9.13 16.48 -10.53
CA SER A 92 8.09 16.97 -9.61
C SER A 92 8.33 16.52 -8.17
N PHE A 93 8.88 15.32 -7.94
CA PHE A 93 9.29 14.88 -6.61
C PHE A 93 10.50 15.67 -6.07
N VAL A 94 11.44 16.05 -6.94
CA VAL A 94 12.53 16.98 -6.56
C VAL A 94 11.92 18.32 -6.15
N SER A 95 11.02 18.88 -6.95
CA SER A 95 10.36 20.16 -6.64
C SER A 95 9.57 20.08 -5.32
N PHE A 96 8.87 18.98 -5.06
CA PHE A 96 8.20 18.76 -3.78
C PHE A 96 9.18 18.75 -2.60
N ALA A 97 10.34 18.11 -2.77
CA ALA A 97 11.37 18.09 -1.73
C ALA A 97 11.96 19.50 -1.48
N GLU A 98 12.12 20.30 -2.53
CA GLU A 98 12.64 21.67 -2.43
C GLU A 98 11.66 22.65 -1.79
N ASN A 99 10.37 22.31 -1.64
CA ASN A 99 9.39 23.11 -0.88
C ASN A 99 9.63 23.10 0.65
N LEU A 100 10.51 22.22 1.14
CA LEU A 100 10.91 22.20 2.55
C LEU A 100 11.67 23.47 2.93
N PRO A 101 11.44 24.02 4.14
CA PRO A 101 12.27 25.10 4.67
C PRO A 101 13.71 24.60 4.93
N PHE A 102 14.64 25.52 5.13
CA PHE A 102 16.05 25.18 5.32
C PHE A 102 16.33 24.31 6.56
N TYR A 103 15.45 24.37 7.57
CA TYR A 103 15.52 23.56 8.79
C TYR A 103 14.78 22.21 8.69
N GLY A 104 13.96 22.07 7.66
CA GLY A 104 13.18 20.85 7.42
C GLY A 104 14.04 19.69 6.94
N TYR A 105 13.42 18.50 6.87
CA TYR A 105 14.09 17.33 6.34
C TYR A 105 13.16 16.46 5.51
N ILE A 106 13.78 15.67 4.61
CA ILE A 106 13.07 14.68 3.83
C ILE A 106 13.56 13.27 4.15
N LEU A 107 12.60 12.36 4.32
CA LEU A 107 12.87 10.94 4.51
C LEU A 107 12.72 10.20 3.17
N LEU A 108 13.76 9.48 2.76
CA LEU A 108 13.89 8.84 1.46
C LEU A 108 14.16 7.34 1.57
N ASN A 109 13.36 6.54 0.89
CA ASN A 109 13.60 5.11 0.72
C ASN A 109 14.65 4.87 -0.37
N LEU A 110 15.93 4.75 -0.02
CA LEU A 110 16.98 4.52 -1.03
C LEU A 110 17.05 3.08 -1.58
N ASP A 111 16.21 2.17 -1.14
CA ASP A 111 16.06 0.89 -1.82
C ASP A 111 15.26 1.04 -3.14
N ASP A 112 14.51 2.14 -3.29
CA ASP A 112 13.86 2.52 -4.54
C ASP A 112 14.86 3.13 -5.53
N SER A 113 14.87 2.63 -6.76
CA SER A 113 15.83 3.05 -7.78
C SER A 113 15.60 4.47 -8.30
N ASN A 114 14.33 4.90 -8.38
CA ASN A 114 13.98 6.23 -8.86
C ASN A 114 14.28 7.28 -7.77
N ILE A 115 13.99 6.96 -6.50
CA ILE A 115 14.38 7.82 -5.37
C ILE A 115 15.91 7.99 -5.32
N ARG A 116 16.69 6.91 -5.53
CA ARG A 116 18.17 7.03 -5.60
C ARG A 116 18.65 7.95 -6.72
N LYS A 117 17.93 8.01 -7.85
CA LYS A 117 18.28 8.92 -8.94
C LYS A 117 18.05 10.37 -8.51
N ILE A 118 16.86 10.69 -8.03
CA ILE A 118 16.47 12.05 -7.67
C ILE A 118 17.15 12.56 -6.41
N SER A 119 17.60 11.69 -5.50
CA SER A 119 18.23 12.10 -4.24
C SER A 119 19.49 12.96 -4.45
N LYS A 120 20.13 12.84 -5.61
CA LYS A 120 21.31 13.65 -5.97
C LYS A 120 20.96 15.11 -6.28
N ASP A 121 19.70 15.35 -6.67
CA ASP A 121 19.20 16.66 -7.10
C ASP A 121 18.41 17.36 -5.97
N ILE A 122 18.28 16.71 -4.82
CA ILE A 122 17.62 17.27 -3.63
C ILE A 122 18.65 17.94 -2.73
N HIS A 123 18.51 19.25 -2.49
CA HIS A 123 19.45 20.06 -1.70
C HIS A 123 18.95 20.31 -0.25
N ARG A 124 17.98 19.54 0.22
CA ARG A 124 17.47 19.57 1.60
C ARG A 124 18.12 18.48 2.44
N ARG A 125 18.05 18.62 3.77
CA ARG A 125 18.55 17.59 4.71
C ARG A 125 17.84 16.28 4.42
N GLN A 126 18.61 15.25 4.01
CA GLN A 126 18.07 13.93 3.67
C GLN A 126 18.32 12.95 4.81
N ILE A 127 17.30 12.17 5.14
CA ILE A 127 17.36 11.02 6.02
C ILE A 127 16.95 9.80 5.21
N THR A 128 17.76 8.76 5.23
CA THR A 128 17.57 7.61 4.34
C THR A 128 17.21 6.36 5.13
N PHE A 129 16.34 5.54 4.58
CA PHE A 129 15.94 4.28 5.18
C PHE A 129 15.77 3.16 4.14
N GLY A 130 15.84 1.91 4.60
CA GLY A 130 15.67 0.72 3.78
C GLY A 130 16.48 -0.48 4.29
N PHE A 131 16.57 -1.52 3.48
CA PHE A 131 17.34 -2.73 3.83
C PHE A 131 18.85 -2.60 3.52
N HIS A 132 19.19 -1.76 2.57
CA HIS A 132 20.58 -1.61 2.17
C HIS A 132 21.39 -0.91 3.27
N SER A 133 22.61 -1.41 3.54
CA SER A 133 23.50 -0.92 4.61
C SER A 133 24.00 0.54 4.45
N LYS A 134 23.83 1.12 3.25
CA LYS A 134 24.13 2.55 3.02
C LYS A 134 23.05 3.50 3.54
N ASN A 135 21.87 2.97 3.93
CA ASN A 135 20.84 3.79 4.55
C ASN A 135 21.28 4.21 5.96
N ARG A 136 20.89 5.43 6.37
CA ARG A 136 21.08 5.83 7.77
C ARG A 136 20.29 4.90 8.70
N PHE A 137 19.02 4.64 8.37
CA PHE A 137 18.20 3.68 9.08
C PHE A 137 18.10 2.38 8.27
N GLN A 138 18.78 1.34 8.75
CA GLN A 138 18.80 0.04 8.07
C GLN A 138 17.87 -0.96 8.74
N ILE A 139 17.00 -1.59 7.93
CA ILE A 139 16.14 -2.70 8.34
C ILE A 139 16.95 -4.00 8.29
N THR A 140 16.96 -4.76 9.40
CA THR A 140 17.65 -6.06 9.49
C THR A 140 16.82 -7.07 10.28
N ASP A 141 17.22 -8.33 10.28
CA ASP A 141 16.70 -9.43 11.12
C ASP A 141 15.17 -9.59 11.09
N VAL A 142 14.59 -9.48 9.89
CA VAL A 142 13.14 -9.61 9.72
C VAL A 142 12.72 -11.06 9.90
N LYS A 143 11.79 -11.29 10.82
CA LYS A 143 11.19 -12.60 11.11
C LYS A 143 9.69 -12.48 11.26
N LEU A 144 8.97 -13.44 10.69
CA LEU A 144 7.53 -13.58 10.89
C LEU A 144 7.29 -14.64 11.97
N GLU A 145 6.86 -14.21 13.15
CA GLU A 145 6.61 -15.09 14.29
C GLU A 145 5.26 -14.73 14.93
N HIS A 146 4.42 -15.75 15.15
CA HIS A 146 3.08 -15.57 15.76
C HIS A 146 2.20 -14.52 15.07
N GLY A 147 2.35 -14.39 13.74
CA GLY A 147 1.58 -13.43 12.93
C GLY A 147 2.10 -11.98 12.98
N LEU A 148 3.19 -11.73 13.71
CA LEU A 148 3.87 -10.44 13.80
C LEU A 148 5.15 -10.45 12.97
N GLN A 149 5.43 -9.36 12.27
CA GLN A 149 6.75 -9.10 11.69
C GLN A 149 7.62 -8.44 12.77
N ASN A 150 8.64 -9.17 13.23
CA ASN A 150 9.67 -8.67 14.12
C ASN A 150 10.89 -8.26 13.30
N PHE A 151 11.51 -7.14 13.61
CA PHE A 151 12.68 -6.65 12.88
C PHE A 151 13.56 -5.76 13.75
N GLN A 152 14.81 -5.60 13.34
CA GLN A 152 15.72 -4.62 13.91
C GLN A 152 15.84 -3.42 12.99
N LEU A 153 15.99 -2.24 13.57
CA LEU A 153 16.32 -1.00 12.90
C LEU A 153 17.64 -0.47 13.46
N ILE A 154 18.63 -0.34 12.61
CA ILE A 154 19.94 0.19 12.95
C ILE A 154 20.02 1.65 12.52
N ASP A 155 20.21 2.58 13.45
CA ASP A 155 20.58 3.98 13.15
C ASP A 155 22.09 4.09 13.12
N HIS A 156 22.67 4.09 11.91
CA HIS A 156 24.12 4.17 11.71
C HIS A 156 24.71 5.52 12.14
N ALA A 157 23.93 6.61 12.10
CA ALA A 157 24.41 7.92 12.51
C ALA A 157 24.60 8.01 14.03
N ASN A 158 23.65 7.46 14.80
CA ASN A 158 23.65 7.50 16.27
C ASN A 158 24.20 6.21 16.90
N LYS A 159 24.58 5.21 16.10
CA LYS A 159 25.05 3.87 16.54
C LYS A 159 24.04 3.19 17.49
N LYS A 160 22.74 3.34 17.22
CA LYS A 160 21.68 2.78 18.02
C LYS A 160 20.98 1.63 17.28
N HIS A 161 20.58 0.62 18.03
CA HIS A 161 19.84 -0.54 17.56
C HIS A 161 18.49 -0.57 18.26
N TYR A 162 17.43 -0.67 17.45
CA TYR A 162 16.06 -0.74 17.95
C TYR A 162 15.42 -2.06 17.52
N LYS A 163 14.53 -2.61 18.34
CA LYS A 163 13.72 -3.78 18.01
C LYS A 163 12.26 -3.38 17.97
N PHE A 164 11.58 -3.69 16.89
CA PHE A 164 10.16 -3.40 16.72
C PHE A 164 9.41 -4.61 16.22
N SER A 165 8.10 -4.58 16.43
CA SER A 165 7.15 -5.56 15.91
C SER A 165 5.96 -4.85 15.30
N THR A 166 5.41 -5.42 14.22
CA THR A 166 4.18 -4.94 13.59
C THR A 166 3.29 -6.10 13.17
N ASN A 167 1.99 -5.90 13.23
CA ASN A 167 0.99 -6.85 12.72
C ASN A 167 0.76 -6.75 11.21
N LEU A 168 1.33 -5.73 10.56
CA LEU A 168 1.25 -5.55 9.12
C LEU A 168 2.18 -6.54 8.42
N SER A 169 1.68 -7.24 7.41
CA SER A 169 2.43 -8.25 6.66
C SER A 169 2.99 -7.68 5.35
N GLY A 170 4.10 -8.28 4.89
CA GLY A 170 4.72 -7.96 3.61
C GLY A 170 5.81 -6.89 3.67
N ARG A 171 6.79 -7.04 2.80
CA ARG A 171 7.97 -6.17 2.73
C ARG A 171 7.61 -4.68 2.50
N HIS A 172 6.58 -4.41 1.69
CA HIS A 172 6.11 -3.04 1.44
C HIS A 172 5.61 -2.35 2.72
N ASN A 173 4.96 -3.10 3.62
CA ASN A 173 4.53 -2.56 4.90
C ASN A 173 5.70 -2.32 5.85
N LEU A 174 6.78 -3.11 5.77
CA LEU A 174 8.00 -2.81 6.53
C LEU A 174 8.60 -1.46 6.13
N TYR A 175 8.60 -1.10 4.84
CA TYR A 175 9.01 0.24 4.42
C TYR A 175 8.09 1.32 5.01
N ASN A 176 6.78 1.15 4.95
CA ASN A 176 5.81 2.11 5.48
C ASN A 176 5.98 2.29 7.01
N VAL A 177 6.11 1.18 7.74
CA VAL A 177 6.33 1.16 9.19
C VAL A 177 7.67 1.82 9.54
N THR A 178 8.73 1.48 8.82
CA THR A 178 10.07 2.05 9.06
C THR A 178 10.09 3.55 8.78
N ALA A 179 9.45 4.01 7.72
CA ALA A 179 9.31 5.44 7.46
C ALA A 179 8.65 6.18 8.64
N ALA A 180 7.56 5.62 9.17
CA ALA A 180 6.87 6.19 10.32
C ALA A 180 7.73 6.19 11.60
N ILE A 181 8.47 5.10 11.85
CA ILE A 181 9.41 5.01 12.98
C ILE A 181 10.51 6.06 12.84
N CYS A 182 11.10 6.22 11.66
CA CYS A 182 12.18 7.17 11.42
C CYS A 182 11.72 8.61 11.66
N VAL A 183 10.52 8.99 11.18
CA VAL A 183 9.92 10.29 11.50
C VAL A 183 9.76 10.44 13.02
N ALA A 184 9.22 9.44 13.70
CA ALA A 184 9.01 9.49 15.14
C ALA A 184 10.33 9.60 15.96
N ILE A 185 11.39 8.92 15.51
CA ILE A 185 12.72 9.04 16.14
C ILE A 185 13.30 10.44 15.95
N GLU A 186 13.20 11.02 14.75
CA GLU A 186 13.67 12.39 14.49
C GLU A 186 12.88 13.45 15.27
N GLU A 187 11.60 13.19 15.52
CA GLU A 187 10.74 14.03 16.39
C GLU A 187 10.87 13.70 17.88
N ASN A 188 11.90 12.95 18.27
CA ASN A 188 12.24 12.60 19.65
C ASN A 188 11.12 11.83 20.40
N ILE A 189 10.25 11.12 19.71
CA ILE A 189 9.24 10.24 20.33
C ILE A 189 9.95 9.03 20.96
N SER A 190 9.56 8.67 22.18
CA SER A 190 10.17 7.56 22.89
C SER A 190 9.95 6.22 22.17
N VAL A 191 10.93 5.31 22.24
CA VAL A 191 10.80 3.94 21.66
C VAL A 191 9.58 3.22 22.22
N LYS A 192 9.23 3.46 23.48
CA LYS A 192 8.04 2.89 24.14
C LYS A 192 6.75 3.38 23.47
N ASP A 193 6.63 4.67 23.18
CA ASP A 193 5.44 5.23 22.54
C ASP A 193 5.35 4.84 21.06
N ILE A 194 6.49 4.76 20.36
CA ILE A 194 6.56 4.20 19.02
C ILE A 194 6.02 2.76 19.02
N ALA A 195 6.52 1.90 19.89
CA ALA A 195 6.07 0.51 20.00
C ALA A 195 4.57 0.42 20.36
N LYS A 196 4.08 1.28 21.26
CA LYS A 196 2.67 1.38 21.64
C LYS A 196 1.80 1.78 20.43
N GLY A 197 2.23 2.77 19.66
CA GLY A 197 1.52 3.22 18.44
C GLY A 197 1.44 2.14 17.37
N LEU A 198 2.54 1.38 17.15
CA LEU A 198 2.57 0.25 16.24
C LEU A 198 1.65 -0.90 16.68
N ALA A 199 1.67 -1.25 17.97
CA ALA A 199 0.81 -2.31 18.52
C ALA A 199 -0.69 -1.94 18.47
N GLY A 200 -1.03 -0.66 18.65
CA GLY A 200 -2.40 -0.15 18.56
C GLY A 200 -2.92 0.02 17.15
N PHE A 201 -2.06 0.02 16.15
CA PHE A 201 -2.43 0.22 14.76
C PHE A 201 -3.03 -1.05 14.15
N ARG A 202 -4.31 -1.00 13.77
CA ARG A 202 -5.05 -2.14 13.19
C ARG A 202 -5.10 -2.14 11.65
N GLY A 203 -4.35 -1.24 11.02
CA GLY A 203 -4.35 -1.07 9.57
C GLY A 203 -5.32 0.00 9.08
N VAL A 204 -5.40 0.11 7.77
CA VAL A 204 -6.31 1.00 7.05
C VAL A 204 -7.31 0.14 6.30
N GLY A 205 -8.57 0.54 6.28
CA GLY A 205 -9.62 -0.16 5.56
C GLY A 205 -9.23 -0.36 4.10
N ARG A 206 -9.46 -1.55 3.61
CA ARG A 206 -9.11 -1.94 2.24
C ARG A 206 -7.60 -1.84 1.91
N ARG A 207 -6.71 -1.99 2.90
CA ARG A 207 -5.26 -2.12 2.72
C ARG A 207 -4.80 -3.39 3.41
N PHE A 208 -4.91 -4.52 2.69
CA PHE A 208 -4.71 -5.86 3.23
C PHE A 208 -5.58 -6.12 4.48
N GLU A 209 -6.84 -5.65 4.42
CA GLU A 209 -7.79 -5.77 5.54
C GLU A 209 -8.25 -7.22 5.67
N LEU A 210 -7.97 -7.81 6.83
CA LEU A 210 -8.27 -9.22 7.12
C LEU A 210 -9.64 -9.35 7.80
N SER A 211 -10.41 -10.34 7.36
CA SER A 211 -11.65 -10.77 7.99
C SER A 211 -11.79 -12.28 7.89
N GLU A 212 -12.46 -12.91 8.83
CA GLU A 212 -12.82 -14.32 8.75
C GLU A 212 -14.21 -14.45 8.15
N ILE A 213 -14.39 -15.42 7.25
CA ILE A 213 -15.69 -15.76 6.64
C ILE A 213 -15.88 -17.28 6.65
N TYR A 214 -17.13 -17.75 6.60
CA TYR A 214 -17.46 -19.17 6.73
C TYR A 214 -18.31 -19.67 5.57
N PHE A 215 -17.75 -20.49 4.69
CA PHE A 215 -18.54 -21.23 3.70
C PHE A 215 -19.02 -22.54 4.33
N SER A 216 -20.34 -22.68 4.55
CA SER A 216 -20.91 -23.92 5.12
C SER A 216 -20.15 -24.42 6.36
N LYS A 217 -19.77 -23.54 7.27
CA LYS A 217 -18.97 -23.79 8.49
C LYS A 217 -17.45 -24.00 8.28
N HIS A 218 -16.94 -23.92 7.05
CA HIS A 218 -15.51 -23.97 6.78
C HIS A 218 -14.91 -22.57 6.85
N PRO A 219 -13.94 -22.32 7.73
CA PRO A 219 -13.32 -21.00 7.86
C PRO A 219 -12.45 -20.68 6.66
N HIS A 220 -12.54 -19.42 6.19
CA HIS A 220 -11.71 -18.85 5.15
C HIS A 220 -11.23 -17.46 5.58
N VAL A 221 -10.08 -17.06 5.09
CA VAL A 221 -9.57 -15.69 5.28
C VAL A 221 -10.02 -14.85 4.09
N LEU A 222 -10.74 -13.77 4.37
CA LEU A 222 -11.05 -12.73 3.38
C LEU A 222 -10.07 -11.58 3.53
N ILE A 223 -9.42 -11.22 2.43
CA ILE A 223 -8.53 -10.05 2.32
C ILE A 223 -9.20 -9.03 1.41
N ASP A 224 -9.43 -7.81 1.91
CA ASP A 224 -9.89 -6.68 1.08
C ASP A 224 -8.71 -5.74 0.82
N ASP A 225 -8.41 -5.49 -0.46
CA ASP A 225 -7.32 -4.62 -0.83
C ASP A 225 -7.72 -3.64 -1.94
N TYR A 226 -7.37 -2.38 -1.76
CA TYR A 226 -7.66 -1.30 -2.71
C TYR A 226 -6.72 -1.31 -3.92
N GLY A 227 -5.60 -2.01 -3.82
CA GLY A 227 -4.54 -2.04 -4.84
C GLY A 227 -5.09 -2.35 -6.23
N HIS A 228 -4.69 -1.54 -7.19
CA HIS A 228 -5.16 -1.61 -8.58
C HIS A 228 -4.02 -1.48 -9.59
N HIS A 229 -2.81 -1.23 -9.13
CA HIS A 229 -1.58 -1.28 -9.93
C HIS A 229 -0.94 -2.68 -9.84
N PRO A 230 -0.28 -3.20 -10.90
CA PRO A 230 0.36 -4.53 -10.86
C PRO A 230 1.34 -4.71 -9.69
N ALA A 231 2.10 -3.68 -9.32
CA ALA A 231 3.02 -3.73 -8.18
C ALA A 231 2.28 -3.91 -6.85
N GLU A 232 1.13 -3.24 -6.66
CA GLU A 232 0.29 -3.39 -5.47
C GLU A 232 -0.31 -4.79 -5.41
N ILE A 233 -0.85 -5.30 -6.54
CA ILE A 233 -1.40 -6.66 -6.62
C ILE A 233 -0.32 -7.70 -6.27
N LEU A 234 0.88 -7.54 -6.82
CA LEU A 234 2.00 -8.41 -6.50
C LEU A 234 2.32 -8.38 -5.00
N SER A 235 2.37 -7.19 -4.42
CA SER A 235 2.63 -7.00 -2.99
C SER A 235 1.59 -7.70 -2.12
N THR A 236 0.29 -7.59 -2.47
CA THR A 236 -0.82 -8.25 -1.78
C THR A 236 -0.70 -9.78 -1.88
N VAL A 237 -0.44 -10.32 -3.08
CA VAL A 237 -0.28 -11.76 -3.29
C VAL A 237 0.93 -12.31 -2.52
N LEU A 238 2.06 -11.61 -2.53
CA LEU A 238 3.26 -12.02 -1.80
C LEU A 238 3.03 -11.98 -0.28
N ALA A 239 2.41 -10.91 0.24
CA ALA A 239 2.07 -10.81 1.66
C ALA A 239 1.09 -11.91 2.10
N ALA A 240 0.10 -12.25 1.27
CA ALA A 240 -0.82 -13.35 1.55
C ALA A 240 -0.10 -14.70 1.58
N LYS A 241 0.80 -14.97 0.63
CA LYS A 241 1.60 -16.22 0.61
C LYS A 241 2.58 -16.32 1.77
N GLU A 242 3.16 -15.19 2.20
CA GLU A 242 4.06 -15.14 3.36
C GLU A 242 3.29 -15.40 4.67
N LYS A 243 2.13 -14.75 4.84
CA LYS A 243 1.33 -14.88 6.05
C LYS A 243 0.62 -16.23 6.17
N PHE A 244 0.22 -16.81 5.05
CA PHE A 244 -0.55 -18.06 4.96
C PHE A 244 0.15 -19.06 4.03
N PRO A 245 1.31 -19.59 4.43
CA PRO A 245 2.08 -20.50 3.59
C PRO A 245 1.27 -21.76 3.26
N ARG A 246 1.42 -22.27 2.03
CA ARG A 246 0.74 -23.47 1.50
C ARG A 246 -0.79 -23.33 1.32
N GLN A 247 -1.40 -22.19 1.65
CA GLN A 247 -2.82 -21.97 1.40
C GLN A 247 -3.05 -21.48 -0.05
N LYS A 248 -4.07 -22.03 -0.70
CA LYS A 248 -4.46 -21.60 -2.04
C LYS A 248 -5.26 -20.29 -1.99
N ILE A 249 -4.97 -19.42 -2.94
CA ILE A 249 -5.55 -18.09 -3.06
C ILE A 249 -6.54 -18.05 -4.22
N CYS A 250 -7.79 -17.69 -3.93
CA CYS A 250 -8.76 -17.22 -4.91
C CYS A 250 -8.79 -15.70 -4.89
N MET A 251 -8.55 -15.05 -6.04
CA MET A 251 -8.62 -13.59 -6.16
C MET A 251 -9.77 -13.18 -7.06
N ILE A 252 -10.61 -12.28 -6.56
CA ILE A 252 -11.55 -11.52 -7.39
C ILE A 252 -10.91 -10.17 -7.68
N PHE A 253 -10.65 -9.88 -8.93
CA PHE A 253 -9.99 -8.64 -9.34
C PHE A 253 -10.88 -7.80 -10.25
N GLU A 254 -11.00 -6.51 -9.94
CA GLU A 254 -11.67 -5.49 -10.75
C GLU A 254 -10.62 -4.53 -11.31
N PRO A 255 -10.22 -4.66 -12.60
CA PRO A 255 -9.29 -3.71 -13.20
C PRO A 255 -9.88 -2.29 -13.17
N HIS A 256 -9.05 -1.29 -12.97
CA HIS A 256 -9.49 0.11 -12.82
C HIS A 256 -8.87 0.98 -13.90
N ARG A 257 -9.73 1.61 -14.75
CA ARG A 257 -9.44 2.42 -15.94
C ARG A 257 -8.97 1.61 -17.15
N PHE A 258 -9.46 1.99 -18.30
CA PHE A 258 -9.07 1.37 -19.58
C PHE A 258 -7.64 1.74 -19.98
N THR A 259 -7.23 2.98 -19.74
CA THR A 259 -5.87 3.48 -20.03
C THR A 259 -4.83 2.71 -19.24
N ARG A 260 -5.00 2.55 -17.92
CA ARG A 260 -4.08 1.77 -17.07
C ARG A 260 -4.04 0.30 -17.51
N THR A 261 -5.20 -0.30 -17.80
CA THR A 261 -5.27 -1.69 -18.25
C THR A 261 -4.54 -1.88 -19.58
N GLN A 262 -4.59 -0.90 -20.48
CA GLN A 262 -3.86 -0.93 -21.75
C GLN A 262 -2.35 -0.80 -21.53
N GLN A 263 -1.92 0.21 -20.79
CA GLN A 263 -0.50 0.52 -20.59
C GLN A 263 0.24 -0.59 -19.85
N LEU A 264 -0.42 -1.22 -18.86
CA LEU A 264 0.17 -2.24 -18.00
C LEU A 264 -0.35 -3.65 -18.29
N PHE A 265 -0.84 -3.90 -19.50
CA PHE A 265 -1.51 -5.15 -19.88
C PHE A 265 -0.63 -6.39 -19.61
N ASP A 266 0.63 -6.33 -20.01
CA ASP A 266 1.57 -7.45 -19.84
C ASP A 266 1.97 -7.64 -18.36
N ASP A 267 2.08 -6.57 -17.59
CA ASP A 267 2.35 -6.64 -16.17
C ASP A 267 1.16 -7.23 -15.40
N PHE A 268 -0.07 -6.82 -15.72
CA PHE A 268 -1.28 -7.46 -15.18
C PHE A 268 -1.30 -8.96 -15.48
N LYS A 269 -1.05 -9.35 -16.72
CA LYS A 269 -0.98 -10.75 -17.14
C LYS A 269 0.05 -11.54 -16.33
N LYS A 270 1.24 -10.96 -16.12
CA LYS A 270 2.34 -11.57 -15.36
C LYS A 270 1.99 -11.74 -13.87
N VAL A 271 1.39 -10.73 -13.26
CA VAL A 271 1.09 -10.75 -11.83
C VAL A 271 -0.14 -11.61 -11.52
N LEU A 272 -1.22 -11.44 -12.27
CA LEU A 272 -2.48 -12.16 -12.05
C LEU A 272 -2.37 -13.67 -12.36
N SER A 273 -1.40 -14.09 -13.17
CA SER A 273 -1.15 -15.52 -13.39
C SER A 273 -0.52 -16.23 -12.19
N ARG A 274 -0.15 -15.51 -11.11
CA ARG A 274 0.49 -16.09 -9.90
C ARG A 274 -0.47 -16.54 -8.82
N VAL A 275 -1.77 -16.20 -8.94
CA VAL A 275 -2.81 -16.68 -8.01
C VAL A 275 -3.33 -18.04 -8.44
N ASP A 276 -3.81 -18.85 -7.48
CA ASP A 276 -4.25 -20.20 -7.78
C ASP A 276 -5.59 -20.20 -8.53
N PHE A 277 -6.52 -19.32 -8.17
CA PHE A 277 -7.80 -19.09 -8.85
C PHE A 277 -8.01 -17.58 -9.06
N LEU A 278 -8.40 -17.19 -10.27
CA LEU A 278 -8.65 -15.79 -10.62
C LEU A 278 -10.03 -15.60 -11.21
N LEU A 279 -10.83 -14.75 -10.58
CA LEU A 279 -12.11 -14.27 -11.09
C LEU A 279 -11.96 -12.83 -11.54
N LEU A 280 -12.12 -12.56 -12.84
CA LEU A 280 -11.99 -11.23 -13.41
C LEU A 280 -13.36 -10.58 -13.62
N LEU A 281 -13.58 -9.45 -12.97
CA LEU A 281 -14.71 -8.56 -13.22
C LEU A 281 -14.44 -7.66 -14.43
N ASP A 282 -15.46 -6.94 -14.92
CA ASP A 282 -15.26 -5.93 -15.94
C ASP A 282 -14.35 -4.80 -15.45
N ILE A 283 -13.71 -4.11 -16.41
CA ILE A 283 -12.92 -2.92 -16.10
C ILE A 283 -13.86 -1.83 -15.54
N TYR A 284 -13.56 -1.34 -14.33
CA TYR A 284 -14.21 -0.15 -13.80
C TYR A 284 -13.71 1.10 -14.56
N PRO A 285 -14.58 1.84 -15.26
CA PRO A 285 -14.14 2.86 -16.20
C PRO A 285 -13.61 4.13 -15.54
N ALA A 286 -14.02 4.48 -14.32
CA ALA A 286 -13.65 5.73 -13.65
C ALA A 286 -13.76 6.96 -14.58
N SER A 287 -14.91 7.09 -15.26
CA SER A 287 -15.25 8.13 -16.26
C SER A 287 -14.52 8.04 -17.61
N GLU A 288 -13.67 7.04 -17.83
CA GLU A 288 -13.04 6.81 -19.13
C GLU A 288 -13.98 6.11 -20.11
N LYS A 289 -13.79 6.40 -21.40
CA LYS A 289 -14.46 5.66 -22.49
C LYS A 289 -13.73 4.33 -22.73
N PRO A 290 -14.47 3.27 -23.15
CA PRO A 290 -13.85 2.01 -23.53
C PRO A 290 -12.82 2.19 -24.66
N ILE A 291 -11.69 1.48 -24.54
CA ILE A 291 -10.63 1.46 -25.57
C ILE A 291 -10.79 0.20 -26.41
N LYS A 292 -10.82 0.35 -27.74
CA LYS A 292 -10.93 -0.77 -28.68
C LYS A 292 -9.83 -1.82 -28.44
N GLY A 293 -10.23 -3.06 -28.26
CA GLY A 293 -9.29 -4.17 -28.03
C GLY A 293 -8.81 -4.33 -26.59
N ILE A 294 -9.27 -3.51 -25.62
CA ILE A 294 -8.95 -3.62 -24.19
C ILE A 294 -10.20 -4.03 -23.42
N SER A 295 -10.13 -5.19 -22.76
CA SER A 295 -11.23 -5.70 -21.92
C SER A 295 -10.71 -6.75 -20.94
N SER A 296 -11.43 -6.94 -19.83
CA SER A 296 -11.15 -8.02 -18.87
C SER A 296 -11.29 -9.40 -19.52
N LYS A 297 -12.21 -9.57 -20.48
CA LYS A 297 -12.35 -10.82 -21.23
C LYS A 297 -11.08 -11.16 -22.01
N LYS A 298 -10.47 -10.17 -22.68
CA LYS A 298 -9.19 -10.35 -23.40
C LYS A 298 -8.06 -10.64 -22.40
N LEU A 299 -8.01 -9.92 -21.28
CA LEU A 299 -7.01 -10.15 -20.25
C LEU A 299 -7.13 -11.57 -19.67
N ALA A 300 -8.35 -12.02 -19.37
CA ALA A 300 -8.61 -13.39 -18.91
C ALA A 300 -8.12 -14.44 -19.94
N SER A 301 -8.41 -14.25 -21.23
CA SER A 301 -7.99 -15.19 -22.27
C SER A 301 -6.46 -15.28 -22.41
N GLU A 302 -5.75 -14.17 -22.22
CA GLU A 302 -4.29 -14.15 -22.28
C GLU A 302 -3.66 -14.79 -21.00
N ILE A 303 -4.26 -14.55 -19.82
CA ILE A 303 -3.82 -15.20 -18.58
C ILE A 303 -4.07 -16.70 -18.62
N PHE A 304 -5.20 -17.14 -19.21
CA PHE A 304 -5.59 -18.56 -19.34
C PHE A 304 -4.54 -19.40 -20.09
N LYS A 305 -3.71 -18.79 -20.93
CA LYS A 305 -2.60 -19.48 -21.60
C LYS A 305 -1.57 -20.03 -20.58
N LYS A 306 -1.41 -19.37 -19.42
CA LYS A 306 -0.45 -19.71 -18.36
C LYS A 306 -1.10 -20.31 -17.12
N ASN A 307 -2.30 -19.82 -16.74
CA ASN A 307 -3.06 -20.29 -15.59
C ASN A 307 -4.46 -20.72 -16.05
N LYS A 308 -4.80 -22.00 -15.91
CA LYS A 308 -6.09 -22.55 -16.38
C LYS A 308 -7.26 -22.24 -15.45
N ASN A 309 -6.99 -21.81 -14.22
CA ASN A 309 -8.01 -21.46 -13.22
C ASN A 309 -8.38 -19.96 -13.29
N VAL A 310 -8.62 -19.46 -14.48
CA VAL A 310 -9.01 -18.07 -14.72
C VAL A 310 -10.41 -18.02 -15.30
N TYR A 311 -11.28 -17.26 -14.65
CA TYR A 311 -12.69 -17.15 -14.99
C TYR A 311 -13.05 -15.69 -15.25
N TYR A 312 -13.55 -15.40 -16.43
CA TYR A 312 -14.14 -14.10 -16.73
C TYR A 312 -15.56 -14.06 -16.21
N ILE A 313 -15.80 -13.29 -15.17
CA ILE A 313 -17.10 -13.11 -14.53
C ILE A 313 -17.86 -11.92 -15.14
N GLY A 314 -17.14 -10.87 -15.54
CA GLY A 314 -17.73 -9.64 -16.08
C GLY A 314 -18.62 -8.96 -15.03
N LYS A 315 -19.89 -8.69 -15.41
CA LYS A 315 -20.90 -8.10 -14.51
C LYS A 315 -21.68 -9.14 -13.71
N LYS A 316 -21.44 -10.43 -13.90
CA LYS A 316 -22.17 -11.49 -13.19
C LYS A 316 -21.77 -11.49 -11.71
N ASP A 317 -22.66 -12.01 -10.88
CA ASP A 317 -22.41 -12.19 -9.45
C ASP A 317 -21.52 -13.43 -9.22
N PRO A 318 -20.32 -13.28 -8.63
CA PRO A 318 -19.44 -14.41 -8.37
C PRO A 318 -19.88 -15.29 -7.18
N MET A 319 -20.93 -14.93 -6.45
CA MET A 319 -21.31 -15.59 -5.21
C MET A 319 -21.63 -17.08 -5.37
N ASN A 320 -22.26 -17.47 -6.50
CA ASN A 320 -22.55 -18.89 -6.77
C ASN A 320 -21.27 -19.66 -7.05
N TRP A 321 -20.37 -19.10 -7.87
CA TRP A 321 -19.07 -19.71 -8.15
C TRP A 321 -18.26 -19.92 -6.86
N LEU A 322 -18.23 -18.91 -5.97
CA LEU A 322 -17.56 -19.01 -4.69
C LEU A 322 -18.13 -20.12 -3.82
N HIS A 323 -19.47 -20.24 -3.79
CA HIS A 323 -20.14 -21.28 -2.99
C HIS A 323 -19.87 -22.68 -3.52
N GLU A 324 -19.80 -22.86 -4.82
CA GLU A 324 -19.56 -24.17 -5.46
C GLU A 324 -18.09 -24.61 -5.35
N ASN A 325 -17.15 -23.65 -5.31
CA ASN A 325 -15.71 -23.94 -5.40
C ASN A 325 -14.93 -23.60 -4.09
N HIS A 326 -15.63 -23.30 -2.99
CA HIS A 326 -14.96 -22.85 -1.75
C HIS A 326 -13.96 -23.86 -1.15
N GLN A 327 -14.12 -25.16 -1.44
CA GLN A 327 -13.22 -26.19 -0.95
C GLN A 327 -11.83 -26.17 -1.63
N ASP A 328 -11.71 -25.50 -2.77
CA ASP A 328 -10.47 -25.47 -3.54
C ASP A 328 -9.47 -24.42 -3.08
N PHE A 329 -9.88 -23.48 -2.21
CA PHE A 329 -9.05 -22.40 -1.68
C PHE A 329 -9.37 -22.13 -0.20
N SER A 330 -8.46 -21.48 0.50
CA SER A 330 -8.67 -21.06 1.90
C SER A 330 -8.58 -19.54 2.09
N ILE A 331 -8.04 -18.84 1.08
CA ILE A 331 -7.88 -17.39 1.09
C ILE A 331 -8.67 -16.80 -0.08
N LEU A 332 -9.57 -15.88 0.23
CA LEU A 332 -10.29 -15.09 -0.75
C LEU A 332 -9.77 -13.65 -0.72
N ILE A 333 -9.28 -13.15 -1.85
CA ILE A 333 -8.85 -11.75 -1.99
C ILE A 333 -9.87 -11.02 -2.87
N THR A 334 -10.39 -9.90 -2.39
CA THR A 334 -11.12 -8.92 -3.20
C THR A 334 -10.21 -7.72 -3.44
N GLN A 335 -9.85 -7.46 -4.70
CA GLN A 335 -8.84 -6.45 -5.02
C GLN A 335 -9.28 -5.50 -6.14
N GLY A 336 -9.12 -4.20 -5.90
CA GLY A 336 -9.42 -3.13 -6.87
C GLY A 336 -9.95 -1.85 -6.24
N ALA A 337 -9.88 -0.75 -6.99
CA ALA A 337 -10.26 0.60 -6.52
C ALA A 337 -11.72 0.98 -6.82
N GLY A 338 -12.45 0.17 -7.57
CA GLY A 338 -13.80 0.47 -8.03
C GLY A 338 -14.93 -0.09 -7.15
N THR A 339 -15.91 -0.72 -7.80
CA THR A 339 -17.14 -1.21 -7.16
C THR A 339 -16.98 -2.51 -6.39
N ILE A 340 -15.83 -3.16 -6.49
CA ILE A 340 -15.54 -4.41 -5.78
C ILE A 340 -15.71 -4.31 -4.26
N SER A 341 -15.60 -3.11 -3.69
CA SER A 341 -15.90 -2.86 -2.28
C SER A 341 -17.34 -3.20 -1.88
N LYS A 342 -18.30 -3.04 -2.82
CA LYS A 342 -19.70 -3.44 -2.61
C LYS A 342 -19.83 -4.97 -2.57
N LEU A 343 -19.06 -5.65 -3.44
CA LEU A 343 -19.01 -7.12 -3.45
C LEU A 343 -18.39 -7.65 -2.15
N ASN A 344 -17.30 -7.05 -1.66
CA ASN A 344 -16.69 -7.42 -0.38
C ASN A 344 -17.70 -7.32 0.77
N LYS A 345 -18.43 -6.20 0.87
CA LYS A 345 -19.50 -6.04 1.87
C LYS A 345 -20.58 -7.12 1.74
N LYS A 346 -20.95 -7.50 0.50
CA LYS A 346 -21.94 -8.57 0.26
C LYS A 346 -21.41 -9.93 0.71
N ILE A 347 -20.13 -10.23 0.46
CA ILE A 347 -19.46 -11.44 0.91
C ILE A 347 -19.46 -11.50 2.45
N LYS A 348 -19.02 -10.43 3.12
CA LYS A 348 -19.04 -10.34 4.58
C LYS A 348 -20.46 -10.57 5.12
N LYS A 349 -21.47 -9.85 4.61
CA LYS A 349 -22.87 -10.00 5.06
C LYS A 349 -23.42 -11.42 4.92
N LYS A 350 -22.96 -12.19 3.91
CA LYS A 350 -23.48 -13.55 3.67
C LYS A 350 -22.75 -14.62 4.45
N TRP A 351 -21.44 -14.45 4.67
CA TRP A 351 -20.55 -15.51 5.17
C TRP A 351 -19.72 -15.12 6.41
N GLN A 352 -19.85 -13.93 6.96
CA GLN A 352 -19.29 -13.50 8.26
C GLN A 352 -20.37 -13.65 9.34
#